data_5527ea15fce5af11753cd846870a301d
#
_entry.id   5527ea15fce5af11753cd846870a301d
#
_cell.length_a   1.000
_cell.length_b   1.000
_cell.length_c   1.000
_cell.angle_alpha   90.00
_cell.angle_beta   90.00
_cell.angle_gamma   90.00
#
_symmetry.space_group_name_H-M   'P 1'
#
loop_
_entity.id
_entity.type
_entity.pdbx_description
1 polymer ?
#
loop_
_entity_poly.entity_id
_entity_poly.type
_entity_poly.pdbx_seq_one_letter_code
_entity_poly.pdbx_strand_id
1 'polypeptide(L)'
;DIRTDSTVLSGDALAAVRVYIEDSYGGKYVPEKPTFYGNKQGAQEAHEAIRPSNVNMKSTQLKGVERDAIRLYELIWRQFVACQMTPAKYLSVNLFVAAGDVELKARGRTLVFDGFTKVMPPAKTDDTLLPDVKQGDKLTLDKLDPSQHFTKPPPRYTEASLVKELEKKGIGRPSTYASIISTIQDRGYVKLENKRLFAEKMGDIVTDRLTASFPDLMDYTFTAALEDKLDHVAEGDTDWKDVLDNFYGDFKKTLDRAKEKDGMRPNDPTDVPDVHCDICDRPMQLRTGSTGVFLGCTGYNLPPKERCKGTKNLMPVEAFANLDDSDSDDEAAEVKDLMEKKRCPKCGTAMNGYIVDGGLKLHICGNNPDCDGYILE
;
A
#
# COMPACT_ATOMS: atom_id res chain seq x y z
N ASP A 1 -18.10 19.68 12.10
CA ASP A 1 -17.01 19.54 11.15
C ASP A 1 -16.99 18.10 10.60
N ILE A 2 -17.06 17.96 9.26
CA ILE A 2 -17.10 16.64 8.58
C ILE A 2 -15.67 16.22 8.28
N ARG A 3 -15.24 15.06 8.82
CA ARG A 3 -13.86 14.56 8.72
C ARG A 3 -13.80 13.05 8.46
N THR A 4 -12.70 12.59 7.93
CA THR A 4 -12.47 11.16 7.63
C THR A 4 -12.14 10.31 8.85
N ASP A 5 -11.80 10.90 9.98
CA ASP A 5 -11.51 10.23 11.26
C ASP A 5 -12.76 9.88 12.06
N SER A 6 -13.91 10.51 11.75
CA SER A 6 -15.17 10.22 12.42
C SER A 6 -16.07 9.27 11.62
N THR A 7 -16.75 8.39 12.32
CA THR A 7 -17.81 7.51 11.80
C THR A 7 -19.19 7.85 12.36
N VAL A 8 -19.27 8.88 13.20
CA VAL A 8 -20.53 9.34 13.84
C VAL A 8 -21.35 10.16 12.84
N LEU A 9 -22.64 9.93 12.82
CA LEU A 9 -23.61 10.70 12.05
C LEU A 9 -24.52 11.49 12.98
N SER A 10 -24.83 12.75 12.62
CA SER A 10 -25.78 13.56 13.37
C SER A 10 -27.18 12.97 13.34
N GLY A 11 -27.99 13.29 14.36
CA GLY A 11 -29.38 12.83 14.44
C GLY A 11 -30.21 13.25 13.25
N ASP A 12 -30.02 14.48 12.76
CA ASP A 12 -30.74 15.01 11.60
C ASP A 12 -30.37 14.25 10.32
N ALA A 13 -29.08 13.92 10.14
CA ALA A 13 -28.61 13.15 8.99
C ALA A 13 -29.18 11.72 9.00
N LEU A 14 -29.22 11.09 10.19
CA LEU A 14 -29.83 9.78 10.37
C LEU A 14 -31.33 9.79 10.06
N ALA A 15 -32.06 10.79 10.53
CA ALA A 15 -33.48 10.93 10.24
C ALA A 15 -33.73 11.14 8.74
N ALA A 16 -32.98 12.05 8.11
CA ALA A 16 -33.12 12.37 6.70
C ALA A 16 -32.83 11.17 5.78
N VAL A 17 -31.75 10.42 6.04
CA VAL A 17 -31.41 9.25 5.20
C VAL A 17 -32.41 8.12 5.36
N ARG A 18 -32.96 7.89 6.54
CA ARG A 18 -33.98 6.85 6.79
C ARG A 18 -35.28 7.15 6.03
N VAL A 19 -35.76 8.40 6.07
CA VAL A 19 -36.90 8.85 5.27
C VAL A 19 -36.60 8.64 3.77
N TYR A 20 -35.43 9.06 3.31
CA TYR A 20 -35.03 8.86 1.93
C TYR A 20 -35.05 7.37 1.50
N ILE A 21 -34.55 6.46 2.36
CA ILE A 21 -34.55 5.02 2.08
C ILE A 21 -35.98 4.49 2.00
N GLU A 22 -36.84 4.88 2.92
CA GLU A 22 -38.24 4.45 2.94
C GLU A 22 -38.98 4.88 1.68
N ASP A 23 -38.86 6.15 1.30
CA ASP A 23 -39.53 6.73 0.12
C ASP A 23 -39.00 6.16 -1.20
N SER A 24 -37.68 5.91 -1.29
CA SER A 24 -37.05 5.49 -2.53
C SER A 24 -37.01 3.97 -2.77
N TYR A 25 -36.97 3.18 -1.69
CA TYR A 25 -36.78 1.72 -1.77
C TYR A 25 -37.86 0.93 -1.03
N GLY A 26 -38.60 1.57 -0.13
CA GLY A 26 -39.66 0.98 0.67
C GLY A 26 -39.21 0.51 2.06
N GLY A 27 -40.18 0.36 2.97
CA GLY A 27 -39.94 0.12 4.40
C GLY A 27 -39.10 -1.11 4.74
N LYS A 28 -39.10 -2.16 3.87
CA LYS A 28 -38.27 -3.36 4.08
C LYS A 28 -36.75 -3.08 4.04
N TYR A 29 -36.34 -1.97 3.41
CA TYR A 29 -34.93 -1.56 3.34
C TYR A 29 -34.49 -0.68 4.50
N VAL A 30 -35.43 -0.24 5.35
CA VAL A 30 -35.14 0.53 6.57
C VAL A 30 -35.09 -0.43 7.76
N PRO A 31 -33.94 -0.58 8.44
CA PRO A 31 -33.88 -1.40 9.65
C PRO A 31 -34.74 -0.77 10.76
N GLU A 32 -35.28 -1.60 11.66
CA GLU A 32 -36.14 -1.15 12.77
C GLU A 32 -35.48 -0.06 13.61
N LYS A 33 -34.19 -0.22 13.89
CA LYS A 33 -33.40 0.77 14.64
C LYS A 33 -32.32 1.38 13.74
N PRO A 34 -31.99 2.68 13.92
CA PRO A 34 -30.85 3.28 13.25
C PRO A 34 -29.56 2.52 13.57
N THR A 35 -28.66 2.42 12.59
CA THR A 35 -27.33 1.88 12.82
C THR A 35 -26.41 3.01 13.32
N PHE A 36 -25.90 2.84 14.53
CA PHE A 36 -24.94 3.77 15.13
C PHE A 36 -23.54 3.22 14.98
N TYR A 37 -22.61 4.09 14.62
CA TYR A 37 -21.18 3.79 14.53
C TYR A 37 -20.48 4.60 15.63
N GLY A 38 -19.62 3.94 16.41
CA GLY A 38 -18.80 4.60 17.42
C GLY A 38 -17.55 5.22 16.82
N ASN A 39 -17.05 6.29 17.43
CA ASN A 39 -15.75 6.84 17.06
C ASN A 39 -14.62 5.87 17.41
N LYS A 40 -13.57 5.89 16.58
CA LYS A 40 -12.30 5.24 16.89
C LYS A 40 -11.57 6.03 17.99
N GLN A 41 -10.69 5.36 18.73
CA GLN A 41 -9.77 6.06 19.64
C GLN A 41 -8.97 7.13 18.86
N GLY A 42 -8.88 8.34 19.40
CA GLY A 42 -8.18 9.47 18.80
C GLY A 42 -9.02 10.30 17.81
N ALA A 43 -10.29 9.97 17.56
CA ALA A 43 -11.19 10.87 16.84
C ALA A 43 -11.70 11.98 17.75
N GLN A 44 -11.64 13.23 17.28
CA GLN A 44 -12.19 14.35 18.05
C GLN A 44 -13.72 14.25 18.13
N GLU A 45 -14.30 14.47 19.29
CA GLU A 45 -15.74 14.29 19.55
C GLU A 45 -16.63 15.20 18.67
N ALA A 46 -16.12 16.35 18.24
CA ALA A 46 -16.85 17.30 17.41
C ALA A 46 -16.92 16.92 15.92
N HIS A 47 -16.20 15.88 15.49
CA HIS A 47 -16.17 15.50 14.09
C HIS A 47 -17.35 14.60 13.70
N GLU A 48 -17.94 14.86 12.54
CA GLU A 48 -18.95 14.04 11.90
C GLU A 48 -18.38 13.29 10.69
N ALA A 49 -18.92 12.10 10.42
CA ALA A 49 -18.55 11.30 9.26
C ALA A 49 -18.81 12.03 7.93
N ILE A 50 -18.00 11.75 6.92
CA ILE A 50 -18.20 12.30 5.57
C ILE A 50 -19.52 11.79 5.00
N ARG A 51 -20.38 12.71 4.62
CA ARG A 51 -21.69 12.46 4.02
C ARG A 51 -22.11 13.58 3.08
N PRO A 52 -23.08 13.35 2.17
CA PRO A 52 -23.68 14.46 1.41
C PRO A 52 -24.42 15.41 2.34
N SER A 53 -24.38 16.69 2.07
CA SER A 53 -25.17 17.71 2.80
C SER A 53 -26.68 17.52 2.58
N ASN A 54 -27.09 17.02 1.42
CA ASN A 54 -28.47 16.71 1.07
C ASN A 54 -28.55 15.32 0.41
N VAL A 55 -29.13 14.35 1.09
CA VAL A 55 -29.28 12.97 0.62
C VAL A 55 -30.16 12.87 -0.66
N ASN A 56 -31.07 13.81 -0.86
CA ASN A 56 -31.94 13.84 -2.07
C ASN A 56 -31.19 14.28 -3.33
N MET A 57 -30.03 14.91 -3.20
CA MET A 57 -29.20 15.31 -4.35
C MET A 57 -28.37 14.12 -4.83
N LYS A 58 -28.63 13.67 -6.06
CA LYS A 58 -27.87 12.59 -6.70
C LYS A 58 -26.68 13.15 -7.50
N SER A 59 -25.67 12.34 -7.74
CA SER A 59 -24.50 12.69 -8.55
C SER A 59 -24.85 13.21 -9.94
N THR A 60 -25.94 12.69 -10.55
CA THR A 60 -26.44 13.11 -11.86
C THR A 60 -26.98 14.54 -11.90
N GLN A 61 -27.29 15.13 -10.77
CA GLN A 61 -27.80 16.50 -10.64
C GLN A 61 -26.69 17.55 -10.45
N LEU A 62 -25.45 17.12 -10.22
CA LEU A 62 -24.32 18.02 -10.09
C LEU A 62 -23.94 18.60 -11.46
N LYS A 63 -23.91 19.93 -11.54
CA LYS A 63 -23.56 20.67 -12.77
C LYS A 63 -22.28 21.48 -12.53
N GLY A 64 -21.41 21.54 -13.54
CA GLY A 64 -20.18 22.33 -13.46
C GLY A 64 -19.10 21.76 -12.54
N VAL A 65 -19.20 20.47 -12.19
CA VAL A 65 -18.25 19.76 -11.32
C VAL A 65 -17.44 18.80 -12.16
N GLU A 66 -16.15 18.65 -11.83
CA GLU A 66 -15.24 17.71 -12.50
C GLU A 66 -15.71 16.25 -12.36
N ARG A 67 -15.40 15.44 -13.37
CA ARG A 67 -15.83 14.04 -13.44
C ARG A 67 -15.43 13.21 -12.21
N ASP A 68 -14.21 13.39 -11.73
CA ASP A 68 -13.71 12.64 -10.58
C ASP A 68 -14.37 13.07 -9.27
N ALA A 69 -14.67 14.36 -9.11
CA ALA A 69 -15.46 14.85 -7.99
C ALA A 69 -16.90 14.31 -8.00
N ILE A 70 -17.53 14.18 -9.19
CA ILE A 70 -18.84 13.53 -9.33
C ILE A 70 -18.78 12.06 -8.90
N ARG A 71 -17.74 11.33 -9.30
CA ARG A 71 -17.54 9.92 -8.92
C ARG A 71 -17.30 9.77 -7.42
N LEU A 72 -16.51 10.67 -6.82
CA LEU A 72 -16.28 10.70 -5.38
C LEU A 72 -17.57 11.00 -4.62
N TYR A 73 -18.34 12.00 -5.08
CA TYR A 73 -19.64 12.30 -4.48
C TYR A 73 -20.59 11.11 -4.52
N GLU A 74 -20.64 10.41 -5.65
CA GLU A 74 -21.49 9.22 -5.79
C GLU A 74 -21.07 8.10 -4.82
N LEU A 75 -19.76 7.89 -4.63
CA LEU A 75 -19.24 6.93 -3.68
C LEU A 75 -19.64 7.28 -2.24
N ILE A 76 -19.46 8.54 -1.85
CA ILE A 76 -19.85 9.07 -0.53
C ILE A 76 -21.37 8.90 -0.34
N TRP A 77 -22.15 9.27 -1.33
CA TRP A 77 -23.60 9.17 -1.27
C TRP A 77 -24.08 7.72 -1.11
N ARG A 78 -23.52 6.80 -1.91
CA ARG A 78 -23.82 5.36 -1.83
C ARG A 78 -23.46 4.78 -0.47
N GLN A 79 -22.28 5.11 0.04
CA GLN A 79 -21.83 4.65 1.35
C GLN A 79 -22.74 5.16 2.47
N PHE A 80 -23.11 6.44 2.43
CA PHE A 80 -24.00 7.05 3.41
C PHE A 80 -25.39 6.42 3.41
N VAL A 81 -26.00 6.18 2.26
CA VAL A 81 -27.30 5.52 2.16
C VAL A 81 -27.19 4.05 2.57
N ALA A 82 -26.21 3.32 2.03
CA ALA A 82 -26.03 1.90 2.29
C ALA A 82 -25.79 1.56 3.75
N CYS A 83 -25.06 2.43 4.49
CA CYS A 83 -24.76 2.19 5.92
C CYS A 83 -26.00 2.25 6.82
N GLN A 84 -27.10 2.81 6.38
CA GLN A 84 -28.37 2.88 7.10
C GLN A 84 -29.45 1.96 6.51
N MET A 85 -29.11 1.12 5.52
CA MET A 85 -30.02 0.13 4.94
C MET A 85 -29.96 -1.21 5.65
N THR A 86 -31.05 -1.96 5.50
CA THR A 86 -31.14 -3.36 5.98
C THR A 86 -30.04 -4.21 5.30
N PRO A 87 -29.37 -5.11 6.06
CA PRO A 87 -28.37 -5.99 5.49
C PRO A 87 -28.90 -6.89 4.36
N ALA A 88 -28.06 -7.20 3.39
CA ALA A 88 -28.36 -8.22 2.39
C ALA A 88 -28.43 -9.61 3.06
N LYS A 89 -29.35 -10.45 2.59
CA LYS A 89 -29.52 -11.81 3.11
C LYS A 89 -29.17 -12.81 2.00
N TYR A 90 -28.36 -13.78 2.36
CA TYR A 90 -27.94 -14.86 1.48
C TYR A 90 -28.31 -16.20 2.07
N LEU A 91 -28.74 -17.12 1.23
CA LEU A 91 -28.83 -18.54 1.55
C LEU A 91 -27.50 -19.21 1.15
N SER A 92 -26.78 -19.76 2.10
CA SER A 92 -25.54 -20.50 1.84
C SER A 92 -25.79 -21.99 2.02
N VAL A 93 -25.46 -22.77 1.01
CA VAL A 93 -25.60 -24.22 1.00
C VAL A 93 -24.21 -24.84 0.88
N ASN A 94 -23.92 -25.83 1.74
CA ASN A 94 -22.75 -26.69 1.60
C ASN A 94 -23.23 -28.07 1.23
N LEU A 95 -22.73 -28.59 0.13
CA LEU A 95 -22.97 -29.96 -0.33
C LEU A 95 -21.70 -30.77 -0.05
N PHE A 96 -21.87 -31.88 0.66
CA PHE A 96 -20.82 -32.85 0.91
C PHE A 96 -21.13 -34.13 0.13
N VAL A 97 -20.19 -34.61 -0.65
CA VAL A 97 -20.33 -35.80 -1.50
C VAL A 97 -19.29 -36.82 -1.10
N ALA A 98 -19.74 -37.99 -0.67
CA ALA A 98 -18.85 -39.11 -0.36
C ALA A 98 -18.50 -39.86 -1.66
N ALA A 99 -17.21 -40.03 -1.92
CA ALA A 99 -16.69 -40.76 -3.09
C ALA A 99 -15.63 -41.77 -2.60
N GLY A 100 -16.09 -42.97 -2.17
CA GLY A 100 -15.23 -43.92 -1.46
C GLY A 100 -14.71 -43.36 -0.16
N ASP A 101 -13.41 -43.29 0.01
CA ASP A 101 -12.73 -42.74 1.21
C ASP A 101 -12.52 -41.23 1.14
N VAL A 102 -12.97 -40.54 0.08
CA VAL A 102 -12.78 -39.13 -0.15
C VAL A 102 -14.11 -38.39 0.05
N GLU A 103 -14.08 -37.26 0.77
CA GLU A 103 -15.19 -36.31 0.87
C GLU A 103 -14.92 -35.09 -0.03
N LEU A 104 -15.84 -34.85 -0.96
CA LEU A 104 -15.82 -33.66 -1.81
C LEU A 104 -16.79 -32.61 -1.24
N LYS A 105 -16.45 -31.33 -1.37
CA LYS A 105 -17.27 -30.25 -0.87
C LYS A 105 -17.56 -29.24 -1.97
N ALA A 106 -18.83 -28.92 -2.16
CA ALA A 106 -19.26 -27.78 -2.97
C ALA A 106 -19.97 -26.75 -2.09
N ARG A 107 -19.74 -25.47 -2.37
CA ARG A 107 -20.41 -24.36 -1.66
C ARG A 107 -21.20 -23.54 -2.66
N GLY A 108 -22.48 -23.36 -2.37
CA GLY A 108 -23.35 -22.46 -3.10
C GLY A 108 -23.81 -21.29 -2.23
N ARG A 109 -24.11 -20.17 -2.89
CA ARG A 109 -24.70 -19.00 -2.25
C ARG A 109 -25.70 -18.35 -3.20
N THR A 110 -26.88 -18.06 -2.68
CA THR A 110 -27.96 -17.39 -3.44
C THR A 110 -28.41 -16.14 -2.71
N LEU A 111 -28.57 -15.04 -3.40
CA LEU A 111 -29.11 -13.81 -2.85
C LEU A 111 -30.63 -13.99 -2.61
N VAL A 112 -31.06 -13.85 -1.37
CA VAL A 112 -32.47 -13.90 -0.97
C VAL A 112 -33.10 -12.51 -0.86
N PHE A 113 -32.32 -11.57 -0.33
CA PHE A 113 -32.72 -10.16 -0.19
C PHE A 113 -31.52 -9.27 -0.41
N ASP A 114 -31.64 -8.34 -1.35
CA ASP A 114 -30.52 -7.47 -1.78
C ASP A 114 -30.11 -6.44 -0.72
N GLY A 115 -31.03 -5.94 0.13
CA GLY A 115 -30.70 -5.00 1.19
C GLY A 115 -29.87 -3.82 0.70
N PHE A 116 -28.78 -3.48 1.41
CA PHE A 116 -27.87 -2.37 1.04
C PHE A 116 -27.17 -2.57 -0.30
N THR A 117 -27.04 -3.80 -0.80
CA THR A 117 -26.41 -4.04 -2.11
C THR A 117 -27.22 -3.48 -3.28
N LYS A 118 -28.48 -3.09 -3.04
CA LYS A 118 -29.32 -2.34 -3.99
C LYS A 118 -28.67 -1.01 -4.39
N VAL A 119 -28.01 -0.34 -3.44
CA VAL A 119 -27.36 0.96 -3.65
C VAL A 119 -25.86 0.78 -3.89
N MET A 120 -25.26 -0.19 -3.22
CA MET A 120 -23.82 -0.49 -3.27
C MET A 120 -23.60 -1.95 -3.71
N PRO A 121 -23.76 -2.25 -5.01
CA PRO A 121 -23.58 -3.60 -5.50
C PRO A 121 -22.14 -4.08 -5.31
N PRO A 122 -21.93 -5.36 -4.98
CA PRO A 122 -20.60 -5.92 -4.88
C PRO A 122 -19.88 -5.91 -6.25
N ALA A 123 -18.57 -5.77 -6.24
CA ALA A 123 -17.77 -5.71 -7.48
C ALA A 123 -17.84 -7.01 -8.30
N LYS A 124 -18.00 -8.16 -7.63
CA LYS A 124 -18.27 -9.47 -8.25
C LYS A 124 -19.42 -10.14 -7.52
N THR A 125 -20.31 -10.75 -8.26
CA THR A 125 -21.34 -11.63 -7.72
C THR A 125 -20.81 -13.06 -7.79
N ASP A 126 -20.42 -13.62 -6.66
CA ASP A 126 -20.01 -15.03 -6.53
C ASP A 126 -21.23 -15.91 -6.20
N ASP A 127 -22.38 -15.62 -6.81
CA ASP A 127 -23.60 -16.40 -6.61
C ASP A 127 -23.47 -17.70 -7.39
N THR A 128 -23.06 -18.76 -6.69
CA THR A 128 -22.98 -20.12 -7.25
C THR A 128 -24.25 -20.86 -6.86
N LEU A 129 -25.07 -21.15 -7.87
CA LEU A 129 -26.24 -22.01 -7.69
C LEU A 129 -25.78 -23.48 -7.68
N LEU A 130 -26.05 -24.19 -6.60
CA LEU A 130 -25.91 -25.64 -6.57
C LEU A 130 -27.19 -26.29 -7.09
N PRO A 131 -27.07 -27.48 -7.71
CA PRO A 131 -28.24 -28.26 -8.09
C PRO A 131 -29.09 -28.65 -6.88
N ASP A 132 -30.40 -28.81 -7.09
CA ASP A 132 -31.31 -29.30 -6.05
C ASP A 132 -31.11 -30.80 -5.88
N VAL A 133 -30.31 -31.18 -4.89
CA VAL A 133 -30.01 -32.59 -4.55
C VAL A 133 -30.39 -32.83 -3.10
N LYS A 134 -30.78 -34.06 -2.80
CA LYS A 134 -31.18 -34.51 -1.46
C LYS A 134 -30.12 -35.45 -0.88
N GLN A 135 -30.11 -35.52 0.44
CA GLN A 135 -29.25 -36.47 1.14
C GLN A 135 -29.54 -37.90 0.68
N GLY A 136 -28.51 -38.63 0.22
CA GLY A 136 -28.61 -40.01 -0.27
C GLY A 136 -28.75 -40.11 -1.80
N ASP A 137 -28.86 -38.97 -2.51
CA ASP A 137 -28.87 -38.99 -3.99
C ASP A 137 -27.53 -39.51 -4.50
N LYS A 138 -27.57 -40.34 -5.53
CA LYS A 138 -26.38 -40.83 -6.22
C LYS A 138 -25.98 -39.86 -7.31
N LEU A 139 -24.71 -39.40 -7.23
CA LEU A 139 -24.11 -38.53 -8.23
C LEU A 139 -23.15 -39.33 -9.11
N THR A 140 -23.06 -38.98 -10.39
CA THR A 140 -22.10 -39.56 -11.33
C THR A 140 -20.97 -38.56 -11.55
N LEU A 141 -19.73 -39.05 -11.45
CA LEU A 141 -18.56 -38.24 -11.79
C LEU A 141 -18.54 -38.03 -13.31
N ASP A 142 -18.63 -36.78 -13.74
CA ASP A 142 -18.52 -36.38 -15.14
C ASP A 142 -17.05 -36.13 -15.52
N LYS A 143 -16.36 -35.26 -14.76
CA LYS A 143 -15.00 -34.89 -15.04
C LYS A 143 -14.22 -34.59 -13.75
N LEU A 144 -12.94 -34.92 -13.76
CA LEU A 144 -12.00 -34.56 -12.72
C LEU A 144 -10.94 -33.61 -13.35
N ASP A 145 -10.88 -32.39 -12.85
CA ASP A 145 -9.90 -31.37 -13.27
C ASP A 145 -8.89 -31.15 -12.15
N PRO A 146 -7.74 -31.83 -12.14
CA PRO A 146 -6.71 -31.59 -11.16
C PRO A 146 -6.02 -30.22 -11.42
N SER A 147 -5.88 -29.43 -10.38
CA SER A 147 -5.15 -28.16 -10.46
C SER A 147 -4.13 -28.05 -9.34
N GLN A 148 -2.97 -27.54 -9.67
CA GLN A 148 -1.93 -27.28 -8.70
C GLN A 148 -2.00 -25.81 -8.26
N HIS A 149 -2.02 -25.60 -6.95
CA HIS A 149 -2.04 -24.27 -6.34
C HIS A 149 -0.85 -24.11 -5.42
N PHE A 150 -0.26 -22.92 -5.44
CA PHE A 150 0.81 -22.53 -4.54
C PHE A 150 0.31 -21.43 -3.59
N THR A 151 0.84 -21.40 -2.37
CA THR A 151 0.62 -20.28 -1.47
C THR A 151 1.27 -19.03 -2.05
N LYS A 152 0.56 -17.91 -1.97
CA LYS A 152 1.06 -16.62 -2.44
C LYS A 152 1.64 -15.82 -1.27
N PRO A 153 2.69 -15.01 -1.48
CA PRO A 153 3.16 -14.07 -0.47
C PRO A 153 2.08 -13.00 -0.20
N PRO A 154 2.20 -12.24 0.92
CA PRO A 154 1.34 -11.09 1.14
C PRO A 154 1.41 -10.12 -0.05
N PRO A 155 0.27 -9.54 -0.49
CA PRO A 155 0.26 -8.60 -1.60
C PRO A 155 1.02 -7.33 -1.24
N ARG A 156 1.61 -6.67 -2.24
CA ARG A 156 2.23 -5.36 -2.07
C ARG A 156 1.18 -4.33 -1.67
N TYR A 157 1.60 -3.31 -0.95
CA TYR A 157 0.71 -2.21 -0.59
C TYR A 157 0.25 -1.44 -1.83
N THR A 158 -1.04 -1.14 -1.86
CA THR A 158 -1.60 -0.03 -2.65
C THR A 158 -1.60 1.23 -1.79
N GLU A 159 -1.77 2.41 -2.38
CA GLU A 159 -1.91 3.65 -1.59
C GLU A 159 -3.00 3.52 -0.52
N ALA A 160 -4.16 2.97 -0.88
CA ALA A 160 -5.26 2.76 0.07
C ALA A 160 -4.91 1.77 1.20
N SER A 161 -4.24 0.65 0.89
CA SER A 161 -3.87 -0.32 1.92
C SER A 161 -2.72 0.17 2.80
N LEU A 162 -1.84 1.04 2.28
CA LEU A 162 -0.81 1.70 3.07
C LEU A 162 -1.43 2.70 4.05
N VAL A 163 -2.39 3.54 3.60
CA VAL A 163 -3.15 4.44 4.50
C VAL A 163 -3.81 3.64 5.63
N LYS A 164 -4.46 2.53 5.29
CA LYS A 164 -5.09 1.66 6.30
C LYS A 164 -4.09 1.10 7.31
N GLU A 165 -2.89 0.74 6.88
CA GLU A 165 -1.85 0.24 7.79
C GLU A 165 -1.26 1.35 8.66
N LEU A 166 -1.05 2.56 8.10
CA LEU A 166 -0.64 3.75 8.87
C LEU A 166 -1.69 4.09 9.95
N GLU A 167 -2.97 4.12 9.58
CA GLU A 167 -4.08 4.33 10.52
C GLU A 167 -4.10 3.28 11.63
N LYS A 168 -3.96 2.00 11.26
CA LYS A 168 -3.93 0.89 12.23
C LYS A 168 -2.77 1.01 13.23
N LYS A 169 -1.64 1.55 12.79
CA LYS A 169 -0.44 1.75 13.62
C LYS A 169 -0.43 3.10 14.35
N GLY A 170 -1.43 3.95 14.17
CA GLY A 170 -1.49 5.30 14.76
C GLY A 170 -0.47 6.27 14.17
N ILE A 171 0.07 5.99 12.97
CA ILE A 171 1.09 6.81 12.31
C ILE A 171 0.41 7.83 11.40
N GLY A 172 0.58 9.12 11.71
CA GLY A 172 -0.07 10.21 10.96
C GLY A 172 -1.54 10.39 11.31
N ARG A 173 -2.17 11.33 10.63
CA ARG A 173 -3.59 11.69 10.78
C ARG A 173 -4.21 11.85 9.38
N PRO A 174 -5.54 11.91 9.23
CA PRO A 174 -6.19 12.05 7.92
C PRO A 174 -5.63 13.20 7.06
N SER A 175 -5.24 14.29 7.69
CA SER A 175 -4.65 15.45 7.02
C SER A 175 -3.24 15.21 6.47
N THR A 176 -2.51 14.18 6.93
CA THR A 176 -1.11 13.92 6.58
C THR A 176 -0.91 12.69 5.70
N TYR A 177 -1.87 11.77 5.59
CA TYR A 177 -1.67 10.55 4.81
C TYR A 177 -1.33 10.79 3.35
N ALA A 178 -2.02 11.71 2.68
CA ALA A 178 -1.75 12.05 1.29
C ALA A 178 -0.34 12.61 1.10
N SER A 179 0.11 13.51 1.98
CA SER A 179 1.45 14.09 1.93
C SER A 179 2.55 13.07 2.25
N ILE A 180 2.30 12.11 3.13
CA ILE A 180 3.24 11.01 3.40
C ILE A 180 3.45 10.20 2.13
N ILE A 181 2.35 9.77 1.47
CA ILE A 181 2.41 8.96 0.26
C ILE A 181 3.09 9.70 -0.89
N SER A 182 2.75 10.98 -1.14
CA SER A 182 3.42 11.75 -2.18
C SER A 182 4.91 11.96 -1.87
N THR A 183 5.26 12.22 -0.61
CA THR A 183 6.67 12.44 -0.22
C THR A 183 7.55 11.22 -0.50
N ILE A 184 7.10 10.01 -0.19
CA ILE A 184 7.90 8.81 -0.43
C ILE A 184 8.05 8.50 -1.92
N GLN A 185 7.06 8.85 -2.74
CA GLN A 185 7.14 8.75 -4.21
C GLN A 185 8.02 9.84 -4.80
N ASP A 186 7.82 11.11 -4.43
CA ASP A 186 8.58 12.26 -4.95
C ASP A 186 10.08 12.16 -4.63
N ARG A 187 10.43 11.52 -3.51
CA ARG A 187 11.82 11.26 -3.12
C ARG A 187 12.41 10.00 -3.75
N GLY A 188 11.64 9.26 -4.54
CA GLY A 188 12.08 8.02 -5.17
C GLY A 188 12.37 6.90 -4.17
N TYR A 189 11.75 6.91 -3.00
CA TYR A 189 11.86 5.81 -2.02
C TYR A 189 10.99 4.63 -2.41
N VAL A 190 9.87 4.91 -3.06
CA VAL A 190 8.97 3.94 -3.66
C VAL A 190 8.52 4.44 -5.03
N LYS A 191 8.16 3.52 -5.90
CA LYS A 191 7.44 3.82 -7.15
C LYS A 191 6.06 3.18 -7.13
N LEU A 192 5.12 3.80 -7.84
CA LEU A 192 3.77 3.28 -8.03
C LEU A 192 3.66 2.66 -9.43
N GLU A 193 3.47 1.34 -9.52
CA GLU A 193 3.21 0.61 -10.75
C GLU A 193 1.95 -0.24 -10.59
N ASN A 194 1.07 -0.24 -11.57
CA ASN A 194 -0.20 -0.99 -11.54
C ASN A 194 -0.98 -0.83 -10.22
N LYS A 195 -1.00 0.40 -9.68
CA LYS A 195 -1.62 0.75 -8.38
C LYS A 195 -0.97 0.09 -7.17
N ARG A 196 0.25 -0.46 -7.27
CA ARG A 196 1.01 -1.09 -6.19
C ARG A 196 2.29 -0.32 -5.93
N LEU A 197 2.69 -0.26 -4.68
CA LEU A 197 3.91 0.41 -4.24
C LEU A 197 5.07 -0.59 -4.21
N PHE A 198 6.15 -0.23 -4.90
CA PHE A 198 7.41 -0.99 -4.92
C PHE A 198 8.48 -0.18 -4.20
N ALA A 199 9.17 -0.82 -3.27
CA ALA A 199 10.33 -0.20 -2.63
C ALA A 199 11.46 -0.04 -3.64
N GLU A 200 12.06 1.14 -3.69
CA GLU A 200 13.21 1.44 -4.52
C GLU A 200 14.50 1.34 -3.70
N LYS A 201 15.61 1.09 -4.36
CA LYS A 201 16.91 0.94 -3.67
C LYS A 201 17.27 2.16 -2.82
N MET A 202 16.87 3.35 -3.25
CA MET A 202 17.05 4.58 -2.46
C MET A 202 16.27 4.51 -1.14
N GLY A 203 15.04 3.96 -1.16
CA GLY A 203 14.23 3.77 0.03
C GLY A 203 14.91 2.83 1.03
N ASP A 204 15.44 1.70 0.56
CA ASP A 204 16.17 0.74 1.39
C ASP A 204 17.38 1.40 2.07
N ILE A 205 18.25 2.06 1.28
CA ILE A 205 19.47 2.71 1.79
C ILE A 205 19.13 3.78 2.84
N VAL A 206 18.11 4.62 2.58
CA VAL A 206 17.70 5.67 3.53
C VAL A 206 17.13 5.05 4.80
N THR A 207 16.29 4.02 4.68
CA THR A 207 15.70 3.32 5.82
C THR A 207 16.77 2.66 6.68
N ASP A 208 17.72 1.93 6.09
CA ASP A 208 18.80 1.27 6.80
C ASP A 208 19.65 2.29 7.56
N ARG A 209 19.99 3.39 6.93
CA ARG A 209 20.78 4.47 7.55
C ARG A 209 20.04 5.15 8.70
N LEU A 210 18.77 5.45 8.52
CA LEU A 210 17.97 6.05 9.57
C LEU A 210 17.78 5.08 10.73
N THR A 211 17.55 3.81 10.46
CA THR A 211 17.42 2.77 11.50
C THR A 211 18.71 2.60 12.30
N ALA A 212 19.87 2.61 11.62
CA ALA A 212 21.16 2.52 12.28
C ALA A 212 21.49 3.76 13.14
N SER A 213 21.14 4.96 12.65
CA SER A 213 21.51 6.22 13.32
C SER A 213 20.46 6.72 14.31
N PHE A 214 19.16 6.42 14.06
CA PHE A 214 18.01 6.92 14.81
C PHE A 214 16.99 5.80 15.07
N PRO A 215 17.38 4.71 15.74
CA PRO A 215 16.51 3.55 15.93
C PRO A 215 15.17 3.91 16.59
N ASP A 216 15.19 4.78 17.61
CA ASP A 216 13.99 5.20 18.33
C ASP A 216 13.00 5.96 17.42
N LEU A 217 13.49 6.83 16.50
CA LEU A 217 12.66 7.57 15.56
C LEU A 217 12.07 6.65 14.47
N MET A 218 12.74 5.54 14.17
CA MET A 218 12.29 4.57 13.17
C MET A 218 11.36 3.51 13.75
N ASP A 219 11.17 3.50 15.07
CA ASP A 219 10.18 2.64 15.71
C ASP A 219 8.76 3.14 15.40
N TYR A 220 7.88 2.23 14.96
CA TYR A 220 6.50 2.58 14.64
C TYR A 220 5.73 3.16 15.84
N THR A 221 6.06 2.71 17.05
CA THR A 221 5.39 3.17 18.28
C THR A 221 5.79 4.59 18.65
N PHE A 222 6.98 5.05 18.26
CA PHE A 222 7.44 6.41 18.54
C PHE A 222 6.54 7.46 17.90
N THR A 223 6.25 7.32 16.61
CA THR A 223 5.38 8.27 15.90
C THR A 223 3.98 8.27 16.48
N ALA A 224 3.41 7.10 16.77
CA ALA A 224 2.10 6.99 17.40
C ALA A 224 2.08 7.69 18.78
N ALA A 225 3.10 7.43 19.64
CA ALA A 225 3.19 8.06 20.95
C ALA A 225 3.39 9.59 20.88
N LEU A 226 4.06 10.10 19.83
CA LEU A 226 4.21 11.54 19.63
C LEU A 226 2.87 12.17 19.21
N GLU A 227 2.12 11.52 18.32
CA GLU A 227 0.77 11.95 17.92
C GLU A 227 -0.18 11.99 19.13
N ASP A 228 -0.16 10.97 19.99
CA ASP A 228 -0.96 10.92 21.22
C ASP A 228 -0.58 12.07 22.18
N LYS A 229 0.71 12.39 22.31
CA LYS A 229 1.14 13.56 23.11
C LYS A 229 0.64 14.88 22.53
N LEU A 230 0.57 15.01 21.20
CA LEU A 230 0.02 16.20 20.55
C LEU A 230 -1.50 16.31 20.76
N ASP A 231 -2.21 15.19 20.79
CA ASP A 231 -3.63 15.17 21.14
C ASP A 231 -3.84 15.64 22.59
N HIS A 232 -3.03 15.19 23.58
CA HIS A 232 -3.06 15.71 24.96
C HIS A 232 -2.71 17.22 25.06
N VAL A 233 -1.84 17.72 24.20
CA VAL A 233 -1.62 19.18 24.12
C VAL A 233 -2.87 19.89 23.62
N ALA A 234 -3.57 19.35 22.63
CA ALA A 234 -4.82 19.92 22.11
C ALA A 234 -5.96 19.90 23.15
N GLU A 235 -5.99 18.91 24.03
CA GLU A 235 -6.93 18.78 25.15
C GLU A 235 -6.56 19.71 26.33
N GLY A 236 -5.36 20.26 26.35
CA GLY A 236 -4.87 21.15 27.40
C GLY A 236 -4.25 20.43 28.62
N ASP A 237 -4.04 19.12 28.52
CA ASP A 237 -3.48 18.29 29.60
C ASP A 237 -1.97 18.39 29.71
N THR A 238 -1.30 18.81 28.63
CA THR A 238 0.17 18.87 28.55
C THR A 238 0.62 20.14 27.87
N ASP A 239 1.70 20.76 28.38
CA ASP A 239 2.32 21.94 27.75
C ASP A 239 3.12 21.50 26.50
N TRP A 240 2.87 22.17 25.38
CA TRP A 240 3.54 21.87 24.12
C TRP A 240 5.06 22.08 24.17
N LYS A 241 5.55 23.02 25.02
CA LYS A 241 6.99 23.27 25.20
C LYS A 241 7.68 22.09 25.85
N ASP A 242 7.05 21.49 26.86
CA ASP A 242 7.59 20.31 27.52
C ASP A 242 7.70 19.11 26.56
N VAL A 243 6.71 18.94 25.68
CA VAL A 243 6.76 17.90 24.63
C VAL A 243 7.90 18.14 23.67
N LEU A 244 8.09 19.39 23.20
CA LEU A 244 9.16 19.75 22.28
C LEU A 244 10.55 19.70 22.92
N ASP A 245 10.72 20.17 24.14
CA ASP A 245 12.00 20.17 24.84
C ASP A 245 12.48 18.75 25.12
N ASN A 246 11.58 17.87 25.54
CA ASN A 246 11.91 16.46 25.76
C ASN A 246 12.31 15.78 24.44
N PHE A 247 11.54 15.99 23.37
CA PHE A 247 11.86 15.44 22.06
C PHE A 247 13.21 15.96 21.54
N TYR A 248 13.40 17.28 21.58
CA TYR A 248 14.60 17.90 21.04
C TYR A 248 15.86 17.50 21.80
N GLY A 249 15.75 17.35 23.13
CA GLY A 249 16.89 16.94 23.97
C GLY A 249 17.45 15.58 23.56
N ASP A 250 16.59 14.60 23.33
CA ASP A 250 17.01 13.25 22.93
C ASP A 250 17.40 13.20 21.45
N PHE A 251 16.64 13.88 20.58
CA PHE A 251 16.98 14.02 19.17
C PHE A 251 18.36 14.67 18.98
N LYS A 252 18.67 15.73 19.72
CA LYS A 252 19.94 16.44 19.61
C LYS A 252 21.12 15.54 19.97
N LYS A 253 21.02 14.75 21.04
CA LYS A 253 22.07 13.78 21.45
C LYS A 253 22.32 12.75 20.35
N THR A 254 21.25 12.22 19.77
CA THR A 254 21.33 11.22 18.70
C THR A 254 21.88 11.84 17.40
N LEU A 255 21.47 13.08 17.07
CA LEU A 255 21.96 13.81 15.91
C LEU A 255 23.47 14.10 16.03
N ASP A 256 23.94 14.52 17.21
CA ASP A 256 25.34 14.80 17.41
C ASP A 256 26.19 13.52 17.29
N ARG A 257 25.70 12.40 17.80
CA ARG A 257 26.28 11.06 17.59
C ARG A 257 26.34 10.67 16.11
N ALA A 258 25.24 10.89 15.37
CA ALA A 258 25.16 10.60 13.94
C ALA A 258 26.08 11.47 13.07
N LYS A 259 26.51 12.64 13.57
CA LYS A 259 27.51 13.50 12.89
C LYS A 259 28.95 13.06 13.12
N GLU A 260 29.21 12.18 14.08
CA GLU A 260 30.52 11.61 14.29
C GLU A 260 30.91 10.70 13.12
N LYS A 261 32.18 10.34 13.04
CA LYS A 261 32.96 9.92 11.89
C LYS A 261 32.33 8.94 10.88
N ASP A 262 31.37 8.12 11.26
CA ASP A 262 30.79 7.09 10.37
C ASP A 262 29.25 7.13 10.32
N GLY A 263 28.60 8.15 10.91
CA GLY A 263 27.18 8.20 11.11
C GLY A 263 26.33 8.15 9.84
N MET A 264 26.05 9.31 9.24
CA MET A 264 25.12 9.43 8.10
C MET A 264 25.80 9.38 6.72
N ARG A 265 27.04 8.92 6.63
CA ARG A 265 27.72 8.78 5.33
C ARG A 265 27.13 7.65 4.52
N PRO A 266 27.02 7.80 3.19
CA PRO A 266 26.71 6.68 2.32
C PRO A 266 27.70 5.55 2.55
N ASN A 267 27.24 4.30 2.46
CA ASN A 267 28.13 3.14 2.51
C ASN A 267 29.24 3.30 1.49
N ASP A 268 30.37 2.64 1.73
CA ASP A 268 31.45 2.58 0.75
C ASP A 268 30.88 2.12 -0.60
N PRO A 269 31.27 2.76 -1.68
CA PRO A 269 30.75 2.42 -2.98
C PRO A 269 31.19 0.99 -3.35
N THR A 270 30.27 0.19 -3.93
CA THR A 270 30.59 -1.15 -4.42
C THR A 270 31.38 -1.05 -5.73
N ASP A 271 32.56 -1.61 -5.79
CA ASP A 271 33.39 -1.65 -6.98
C ASP A 271 32.75 -2.54 -8.06
N VAL A 272 32.70 -2.01 -9.30
CA VAL A 272 32.27 -2.73 -10.50
C VAL A 272 33.43 -2.63 -11.51
N PRO A 273 34.51 -3.38 -11.30
CA PRO A 273 35.75 -3.23 -12.07
C PRO A 273 35.61 -3.54 -13.57
N ASP A 274 34.61 -4.34 -13.92
CA ASP A 274 34.37 -4.73 -15.34
C ASP A 274 33.66 -3.65 -16.16
N VAL A 275 33.22 -2.54 -15.53
CA VAL A 275 32.61 -1.39 -16.20
C VAL A 275 33.57 -0.21 -16.17
N HIS A 276 33.93 0.32 -17.31
CA HIS A 276 34.92 1.39 -17.45
C HIS A 276 34.26 2.75 -17.73
N CYS A 277 34.93 3.80 -17.29
CA CYS A 277 34.52 5.18 -17.49
C CYS A 277 34.87 5.64 -18.91
N ASP A 278 33.90 6.17 -19.64
CA ASP A 278 34.09 6.64 -21.03
C ASP A 278 35.05 7.87 -21.16
N ILE A 279 35.31 8.56 -20.02
CA ILE A 279 36.15 9.76 -20.01
C ILE A 279 37.64 9.41 -19.76
N CYS A 280 37.92 8.47 -18.85
CA CYS A 280 39.30 8.24 -18.38
C CYS A 280 39.67 6.76 -18.23
N ASP A 281 38.78 5.86 -18.69
CA ASP A 281 38.98 4.40 -18.72
C ASP A 281 39.26 3.75 -17.35
N ARG A 282 39.02 4.45 -16.25
CA ARG A 282 39.10 3.87 -14.89
C ARG A 282 37.86 3.04 -14.56
N PRO A 283 37.98 2.03 -13.70
CA PRO A 283 36.85 1.27 -13.21
C PRO A 283 35.78 2.17 -12.59
N MET A 284 34.53 1.71 -12.64
CA MET A 284 33.40 2.41 -12.04
C MET A 284 32.97 1.78 -10.71
N GLN A 285 32.25 2.55 -9.94
CA GLN A 285 31.71 2.16 -8.63
C GLN A 285 30.22 2.46 -8.60
N LEU A 286 29.44 1.55 -8.00
CA LEU A 286 28.04 1.81 -7.70
C LEU A 286 27.95 2.88 -6.61
N ARG A 287 27.28 3.96 -6.90
CA ARG A 287 27.06 5.10 -6.00
C ARG A 287 25.59 5.43 -5.91
N THR A 288 25.23 6.12 -4.84
CA THR A 288 23.87 6.60 -4.59
C THR A 288 23.81 8.11 -4.76
N GLY A 289 22.87 8.59 -5.55
CA GLY A 289 22.56 10.01 -5.74
C GLY A 289 21.14 10.36 -5.34
N SER A 290 20.77 11.62 -5.49
CA SER A 290 19.40 12.11 -5.17
C SER A 290 18.31 11.47 -6.06
N THR A 291 18.66 10.95 -7.20
CA THR A 291 17.75 10.33 -8.20
C THR A 291 17.83 8.81 -8.25
N GLY A 292 18.57 8.19 -7.34
CA GLY A 292 18.75 6.73 -7.31
C GLY A 292 20.20 6.27 -7.37
N VAL A 293 20.41 5.01 -7.72
CA VAL A 293 21.74 4.41 -7.89
C VAL A 293 22.28 4.68 -9.28
N PHE A 294 23.58 4.91 -9.39
CA PHE A 294 24.30 5.13 -10.65
C PHE A 294 25.74 4.63 -10.55
N LEU A 295 26.39 4.43 -11.68
CA LEU A 295 27.83 4.14 -11.71
C LEU A 295 28.62 5.45 -11.79
N GLY A 296 29.50 5.66 -10.82
CA GLY A 296 30.44 6.77 -10.77
C GLY A 296 31.88 6.33 -10.98
N CYS A 297 32.68 7.13 -11.68
CA CYS A 297 34.09 6.84 -11.88
C CYS A 297 34.86 6.82 -10.55
N THR A 298 35.75 5.83 -10.36
CA THR A 298 36.67 5.78 -9.20
C THR A 298 37.58 7.01 -9.12
N GLY A 299 37.90 7.63 -10.27
CA GLY A 299 38.67 8.86 -10.35
C GLY A 299 37.99 10.10 -9.74
N TYR A 300 36.73 10.02 -9.29
CA TYR A 300 36.05 11.11 -8.58
C TYR A 300 36.70 11.44 -7.24
N ASN A 301 37.33 10.50 -6.58
CA ASN A 301 37.97 10.67 -5.27
C ASN A 301 39.41 11.25 -5.36
N LEU A 302 39.92 11.48 -6.56
CA LEU A 302 41.22 12.08 -6.78
C LEU A 302 41.24 13.59 -6.50
N PRO A 303 42.43 14.20 -6.30
CA PRO A 303 42.57 15.64 -6.14
C PRO A 303 41.86 16.44 -7.27
N PRO A 304 41.40 17.67 -7.01
CA PRO A 304 40.56 18.43 -7.94
C PRO A 304 41.08 18.55 -9.38
N LYS A 305 42.42 18.54 -9.58
CA LYS A 305 43.07 18.63 -10.90
C LYS A 305 43.03 17.33 -11.71
N GLU A 306 42.87 16.19 -11.00
CA GLU A 306 42.90 14.84 -11.61
C GLU A 306 41.54 14.16 -11.54
N ARG A 307 40.56 14.84 -10.95
CA ARG A 307 39.22 14.31 -10.68
C ARG A 307 38.45 14.07 -11.96
N CYS A 308 38.00 12.85 -12.15
CA CYS A 308 37.06 12.49 -13.19
C CYS A 308 35.62 12.49 -12.68
N LYS A 309 34.70 13.13 -13.42
CA LYS A 309 33.27 13.21 -13.09
C LYS A 309 32.41 12.29 -13.98
N GLY A 310 32.99 11.27 -14.57
CA GLY A 310 32.27 10.32 -15.41
C GLY A 310 31.22 9.56 -14.63
N THR A 311 30.03 9.47 -15.18
CA THR A 311 28.90 8.72 -14.61
C THR A 311 28.20 7.94 -15.71
N LYS A 312 27.60 6.78 -15.36
CA LYS A 312 26.67 6.02 -16.22
C LYS A 312 25.37 5.81 -15.46
N ASN A 313 24.26 6.06 -16.15
CA ASN A 313 22.94 5.83 -15.57
C ASN A 313 22.60 4.35 -15.55
N LEU A 314 21.88 3.94 -14.53
CA LEU A 314 21.34 2.60 -14.38
C LEU A 314 19.83 2.65 -14.58
N MET A 315 19.33 1.95 -15.61
CA MET A 315 17.90 1.83 -15.86
C MET A 315 17.43 0.44 -15.40
N PRO A 316 16.43 0.32 -14.53
CA PRO A 316 15.89 -0.99 -14.15
C PRO A 316 15.42 -1.78 -15.38
N VAL A 317 15.76 -3.07 -15.45
CA VAL A 317 15.35 -3.96 -16.55
C VAL A 317 13.82 -4.01 -16.67
N GLU A 318 13.12 -3.95 -15.56
CA GLU A 318 11.66 -3.96 -15.48
C GLU A 318 11.00 -2.76 -16.19
N ALA A 319 11.71 -1.63 -16.35
CA ALA A 319 11.20 -0.48 -17.09
C ALA A 319 10.98 -0.75 -18.60
N PHE A 320 11.59 -1.79 -19.15
CA PHE A 320 11.47 -2.18 -20.55
C PHE A 320 10.48 -3.34 -20.78
N ALA A 321 10.08 -4.08 -19.74
CA ALA A 321 9.19 -5.23 -19.87
C ALA A 321 7.70 -4.85 -19.99
N ASN A 322 7.32 -3.62 -19.66
CA ASN A 322 5.91 -3.19 -19.51
C ASN A 322 5.34 -2.49 -20.75
N LEU A 323 5.91 -2.68 -21.95
CA LEU A 323 5.39 -2.04 -23.17
C LEU A 323 4.32 -2.88 -23.90
N ASP A 324 4.13 -4.14 -23.56
CA ASP A 324 3.15 -5.02 -24.22
C ASP A 324 2.54 -6.00 -23.20
N ASP A 325 1.59 -5.62 -22.38
CA ASP A 325 0.47 -6.49 -21.97
C ASP A 325 -0.44 -5.77 -20.93
N SER A 326 -1.56 -5.29 -21.41
CA SER A 326 -2.72 -4.96 -20.59
C SER A 326 -3.60 -6.21 -20.48
N ASP A 327 -3.85 -6.71 -19.27
CA ASP A 327 -4.78 -7.78 -18.89
C ASP A 327 -4.18 -9.18 -18.64
N SER A 328 -3.21 -9.32 -17.74
CA SER A 328 -2.93 -10.61 -17.10
C SER A 328 -2.97 -10.48 -15.58
N ASP A 329 -3.40 -11.55 -14.88
CA ASP A 329 -3.44 -11.63 -13.40
C ASP A 329 -2.08 -11.20 -12.82
N ASP A 330 -1.96 -9.94 -12.39
CA ASP A 330 -0.71 -9.28 -11.95
C ASP A 330 0.04 -10.07 -10.86
N GLU A 331 -0.68 -10.79 -10.00
CA GLU A 331 -0.07 -11.56 -8.91
C GLU A 331 0.69 -12.81 -9.39
N ALA A 332 0.23 -13.46 -10.45
CA ALA A 332 0.92 -14.62 -11.01
C ALA A 332 2.21 -14.21 -11.72
N ALA A 333 2.21 -13.04 -12.37
CA ALA A 333 3.38 -12.46 -13.00
C ALA A 333 4.47 -12.07 -11.99
N GLU A 334 4.10 -11.47 -10.84
CA GLU A 334 5.06 -11.12 -9.78
C GLU A 334 5.76 -12.36 -9.17
N VAL A 335 5.01 -13.43 -8.92
CA VAL A 335 5.59 -14.67 -8.38
C VAL A 335 6.55 -15.31 -9.39
N LYS A 336 6.22 -15.26 -10.68
CA LYS A 336 7.06 -15.76 -11.75
C LYS A 336 8.34 -14.93 -11.85
N ASP A 337 8.25 -13.60 -11.83
CA ASP A 337 9.40 -12.69 -11.85
C ASP A 337 10.33 -12.92 -10.66
N LEU A 338 9.80 -13.08 -9.44
CA LEU A 338 10.60 -13.40 -8.25
C LEU A 338 11.32 -14.75 -8.35
N MET A 339 10.71 -15.74 -9.01
CA MET A 339 11.32 -17.06 -9.22
C MET A 339 12.39 -17.02 -10.33
N GLU A 340 12.22 -16.16 -11.32
CA GLU A 340 13.13 -16.00 -12.45
C GLU A 340 14.32 -15.07 -12.16
N LYS A 341 14.25 -14.25 -11.09
CA LYS A 341 15.36 -13.36 -10.68
C LYS A 341 16.64 -14.16 -10.41
N LYS A 342 17.74 -13.65 -10.94
CA LYS A 342 19.07 -14.20 -10.65
C LYS A 342 19.36 -14.17 -9.15
N ARG A 343 20.14 -15.12 -8.70
CA ARG A 343 20.58 -15.21 -7.30
C ARG A 343 22.01 -14.75 -7.18
N CYS A 344 22.27 -13.94 -6.16
CA CYS A 344 23.61 -13.47 -5.85
C CYS A 344 24.56 -14.65 -5.60
N PRO A 345 25.71 -14.74 -6.29
CA PRO A 345 26.67 -15.83 -6.11
C PRO A 345 27.33 -15.81 -4.70
N LYS A 346 27.31 -14.66 -4.02
CA LYS A 346 27.92 -14.51 -2.69
C LYS A 346 26.98 -14.85 -1.54
N CYS A 347 25.70 -14.41 -1.60
CA CYS A 347 24.76 -14.57 -0.47
C CYS A 347 23.43 -15.24 -0.82
N GLY A 348 23.18 -15.60 -2.07
CA GLY A 348 21.95 -16.27 -2.51
C GLY A 348 20.71 -15.39 -2.61
N THR A 349 20.78 -14.10 -2.25
CA THR A 349 19.65 -13.16 -2.33
C THR A 349 19.30 -12.86 -3.79
N ALA A 350 18.02 -12.58 -4.07
CA ALA A 350 17.58 -12.15 -5.39
C ALA A 350 18.29 -10.86 -5.81
N MET A 351 18.64 -10.76 -7.09
CA MET A 351 19.39 -9.63 -7.63
C MET A 351 18.45 -8.66 -8.36
N ASN A 352 18.76 -7.38 -8.30
CA ASN A 352 18.10 -6.34 -9.08
C ASN A 352 18.86 -6.15 -10.40
N GLY A 353 18.13 -6.21 -11.52
CA GLY A 353 18.71 -6.07 -12.86
C GLY A 353 18.64 -4.62 -13.34
N TYR A 354 19.72 -4.15 -13.94
CA TYR A 354 19.84 -2.82 -14.56
C TYR A 354 20.45 -2.92 -15.95
N ILE A 355 20.05 -2.00 -16.81
CA ILE A 355 20.71 -1.77 -18.09
C ILE A 355 21.66 -0.59 -17.91
N VAL A 356 22.93 -0.80 -18.21
CA VAL A 356 23.96 0.25 -18.28
C VAL A 356 23.95 0.85 -19.68
N ASP A 357 24.30 2.13 -19.82
CA ASP A 357 24.48 2.79 -21.11
C ASP A 357 25.35 1.91 -22.04
N GLY A 358 24.81 1.56 -23.21
CA GLY A 358 25.46 0.65 -24.15
C GLY A 358 24.86 -0.77 -24.20
N GLY A 359 23.82 -1.06 -23.37
CA GLY A 359 23.06 -2.31 -23.47
C GLY A 359 23.55 -3.46 -22.58
N LEU A 360 24.60 -3.25 -21.79
CA LEU A 360 25.11 -4.23 -20.83
C LEU A 360 24.08 -4.38 -19.68
N LYS A 361 23.84 -5.63 -19.27
CA LYS A 361 22.97 -5.93 -18.12
C LYS A 361 23.81 -6.13 -16.88
N LEU A 362 23.59 -5.28 -15.88
CA LEU A 362 24.22 -5.35 -14.55
C LEU A 362 23.19 -5.82 -13.53
N HIS A 363 23.42 -6.97 -12.93
CA HIS A 363 22.62 -7.47 -11.81
C HIS A 363 23.36 -7.20 -10.51
N ILE A 364 22.71 -6.53 -9.57
CA ILE A 364 23.27 -6.13 -8.27
C ILE A 364 22.54 -6.89 -7.19
N CYS A 365 23.26 -7.40 -6.19
CA CYS A 365 22.66 -8.08 -5.04
C CYS A 365 21.60 -7.22 -4.38
N GLY A 366 20.44 -7.81 -4.04
CA GLY A 366 19.39 -7.12 -3.29
C GLY A 366 19.87 -6.62 -1.92
N ASN A 367 20.84 -7.31 -1.31
CA ASN A 367 21.46 -6.89 -0.04
C ASN A 367 22.61 -5.89 -0.18
N ASN A 368 22.82 -5.30 -1.37
CA ASN A 368 23.80 -4.23 -1.51
C ASN A 368 23.35 -3.00 -0.68
N PRO A 369 24.22 -2.37 0.14
CA PRO A 369 25.69 -2.46 0.14
C PRO A 369 26.30 -3.53 1.06
N ASP A 370 25.53 -4.21 1.91
CA ASP A 370 26.06 -5.22 2.84
C ASP A 370 26.63 -6.44 2.10
N CYS A 371 26.20 -6.67 0.87
CA CYS A 371 26.75 -7.65 -0.04
C CYS A 371 27.11 -6.99 -1.38
N ASP A 372 28.40 -7.00 -1.72
CA ASP A 372 28.97 -6.43 -2.95
C ASP A 372 28.85 -7.36 -4.19
N GLY A 373 27.98 -8.37 -4.11
CA GLY A 373 27.76 -9.32 -5.22
C GLY A 373 27.12 -8.64 -6.44
N TYR A 374 27.72 -8.83 -7.63
CA TYR A 374 27.14 -8.41 -8.90
C TYR A 374 27.40 -9.47 -10.00
N ILE A 375 26.63 -9.38 -11.08
CA ILE A 375 26.81 -10.16 -12.32
C ILE A 375 26.66 -9.19 -13.48
N LEU A 376 27.59 -9.24 -14.43
CA LEU A 376 27.57 -8.46 -15.67
C LEU A 376 27.31 -9.38 -16.85
N GLU A 377 26.41 -8.98 -17.79
CA GLU A 377 26.04 -9.72 -19.01
C GLU A 377 25.98 -8.85 -20.26
#